data_aa4a6b7bdf51b20aeb57a5e615a5898d
#
_entry.id   aa4a6b7bdf51b20aeb57a5e615a5898d
#
_cell.length_a   1.000
_cell.length_b   1.000
_cell.length_c   1.000
_cell.angle_alpha   90.00
_cell.angle_beta   90.00
_cell.angle_gamma   90.00
#
_symmetry.space_group_name_H-M   'P 1'
#
loop_
_entity.id
_entity.type
_entity.pdbx_description
1 polymer ?
#
loop_
_entity_poly.entity_id
_entity_poly.type
_entity_poly.pdbx_seq_one_letter_code
_entity_poly.pdbx_strand_id
1 'polypeptide(L)'
;MSLFDAMNIASTSLTAQTTKLNTIAKNMANANTVASTPEAAYTAQAPLFRAILDGQIDPNDPSQLGVVVEDIVEVGGPARQEFNPAHPLADENGYIYKP
;
A
#
# COMPACT_ATOMS: atom_id res chain seq x y z
N MET A 1 11.03 30.64 0.25
CA MET A 1 9.92 29.80 -0.26
C MET A 1 8.73 30.68 -0.53
N SER A 2 8.15 30.60 -1.69
CA SER A 2 6.94 31.36 -2.03
C SER A 2 5.68 30.60 -1.60
N LEU A 3 4.53 31.27 -1.67
CA LEU A 3 3.24 30.65 -1.44
C LEU A 3 3.00 29.50 -2.45
N PHE A 4 3.41 29.70 -3.71
CA PHE A 4 3.25 28.64 -4.73
C PHE A 4 4.12 27.43 -4.42
N ASP A 5 5.31 27.62 -3.91
CA ASP A 5 6.16 26.50 -3.49
C ASP A 5 5.52 25.73 -2.35
N ALA A 6 4.97 26.43 -1.37
CA ALA A 6 4.24 25.80 -0.27
C ALA A 6 3.03 25.02 -0.78
N MET A 7 2.29 25.56 -1.75
CA MET A 7 1.16 24.88 -2.35
C MET A 7 1.59 23.62 -3.13
N ASN A 8 2.71 23.69 -3.83
CA ASN A 8 3.23 22.53 -4.55
C ASN A 8 3.64 21.41 -3.58
N ILE A 9 4.31 21.75 -2.48
CA ILE A 9 4.68 20.77 -1.45
C ILE A 9 3.43 20.14 -0.84
N ALA A 10 2.42 20.96 -0.50
CA ALA A 10 1.16 20.49 0.04
C ALA A 10 0.44 19.57 -0.96
N SER A 11 0.48 19.89 -2.25
CA SER A 11 -0.11 19.08 -3.30
C SER A 11 0.53 17.70 -3.39
N THR A 12 1.86 17.61 -3.28
CA THR A 12 2.55 16.33 -3.26
C THR A 12 2.14 15.48 -2.06
N SER A 13 1.96 16.12 -0.90
CA SER A 13 1.48 15.44 0.31
C SER A 13 0.06 14.92 0.14
N LEU A 14 -0.83 15.69 -0.48
CA LEU A 14 -2.19 15.25 -0.78
C LEU A 14 -2.19 14.04 -1.72
N THR A 15 -1.36 14.05 -2.75
CA THR A 15 -1.21 12.91 -3.66
C THR A 15 -0.74 11.67 -2.91
N ALA A 16 0.24 11.83 -2.03
CA ALA A 16 0.76 10.72 -1.22
C ALA A 16 -0.33 10.16 -0.28
N GLN A 17 -1.11 11.03 0.36
CA GLN A 17 -2.22 10.60 1.22
C GLN A 17 -3.34 9.92 0.42
N THR A 18 -3.61 10.36 -0.80
CA THR A 18 -4.58 9.71 -1.68
C THR A 18 -4.12 8.28 -2.00
N THR A 19 -2.85 8.07 -2.28
CA THR A 19 -2.27 6.74 -2.48
C THR A 19 -2.45 5.88 -1.23
N LYS A 20 -2.22 6.44 -0.04
CA LYS A 20 -2.44 5.73 1.23
C LYS A 20 -3.90 5.32 1.38
N LEU A 21 -4.84 6.22 1.11
CA LEU A 21 -6.27 5.93 1.21
C LEU A 21 -6.69 4.85 0.22
N ASN A 22 -6.18 4.89 -1.02
CA ASN A 22 -6.44 3.86 -2.01
C ASN A 22 -5.90 2.50 -1.58
N THR A 23 -4.73 2.48 -0.96
CA THR A 23 -4.12 1.26 -0.43
C THR A 23 -4.94 0.69 0.72
N ILE A 24 -5.40 1.54 1.63
CA ILE A 24 -6.29 1.14 2.73
C ILE A 24 -7.59 0.56 2.18
N ALA A 25 -8.19 1.22 1.19
CA ALA A 25 -9.42 0.74 0.57
C ALA A 25 -9.22 -0.64 -0.07
N LYS A 26 -8.09 -0.85 -0.75
CA LYS A 26 -7.74 -2.14 -1.32
C LYS A 26 -7.58 -3.21 -0.25
N ASN A 27 -6.91 -2.89 0.86
CA ASN A 27 -6.76 -3.82 1.98
C ASN A 27 -8.11 -4.17 2.59
N MET A 28 -9.00 -3.20 2.77
CA MET A 28 -10.33 -3.43 3.30
C MET A 28 -11.19 -4.28 2.35
N ALA A 29 -11.14 -3.98 1.05
CA ALA A 29 -11.89 -4.74 0.05
C ALA A 29 -11.44 -6.20 0.00
N ASN A 30 -10.20 -6.50 0.33
CA ASN A 30 -9.62 -7.83 0.28
C ASN A 30 -9.45 -8.47 1.66
N ALA A 31 -9.98 -7.86 2.72
CA ALA A 31 -9.78 -8.34 4.09
C ALA A 31 -10.35 -9.75 4.33
N ASN A 32 -11.37 -10.13 3.58
CA ASN A 32 -12.04 -11.43 3.71
C ASN A 32 -11.94 -12.28 2.44
N THR A 33 -11.05 -11.94 1.53
CA THR A 33 -10.86 -12.76 0.33
C THR A 33 -10.27 -14.11 0.69
N VAL A 34 -10.61 -15.12 -0.08
CA VAL A 34 -10.22 -16.51 0.17
C VAL A 34 -9.40 -17.02 -1.02
N ALA A 35 -8.38 -17.81 -0.73
CA ALA A 35 -7.56 -18.45 -1.75
C ALA A 35 -7.39 -19.94 -1.42
N SER A 36 -7.05 -20.71 -2.43
CA SER A 36 -6.80 -22.14 -2.31
C SER A 36 -5.38 -22.46 -1.86
N THR A 37 -4.47 -21.50 -1.98
CA THR A 37 -3.07 -21.66 -1.59
C THR A 37 -2.61 -20.43 -0.81
N PRO A 38 -1.63 -20.57 0.10
CA PRO A 38 -1.11 -19.41 0.82
C PRO A 38 -0.46 -18.37 -0.12
N GLU A 39 0.12 -18.81 -1.22
CA GLU A 39 0.76 -17.91 -2.19
C GLU A 39 -0.25 -17.06 -2.96
N ALA A 40 -1.46 -17.58 -3.16
CA ALA A 40 -2.52 -16.87 -3.86
C ALA A 40 -3.33 -15.96 -2.93
N ALA A 41 -3.16 -16.07 -1.62
CA ALA A 41 -3.87 -15.23 -0.65
C ALA A 41 -3.42 -13.78 -0.77
N TYR A 42 -4.37 -12.87 -0.61
CA TYR A 42 -4.06 -11.44 -0.62
C TYR A 42 -3.16 -11.08 0.57
N THR A 43 -2.18 -10.25 0.33
CA THR A 43 -1.31 -9.72 1.37
C THR A 43 -1.52 -8.22 1.50
N ALA A 44 -1.72 -7.74 2.73
CA ALA A 44 -1.92 -6.32 2.99
C ALA A 44 -0.72 -5.52 2.48
N GLN A 45 -1.00 -4.33 1.97
CA GLN A 45 0.00 -3.45 1.38
C GLN A 45 0.05 -2.13 2.12
N ALA A 46 1.19 -1.46 2.04
CA ALA A 46 1.36 -0.11 2.56
C ALA A 46 2.29 0.67 1.64
N PRO A 47 2.05 1.96 1.43
CA PRO A 47 2.97 2.79 0.67
C PRO A 47 4.18 3.17 1.53
N LEU A 48 5.34 3.25 0.89
CA LEU A 48 6.53 3.84 1.47
C LEU A 48 6.64 5.27 0.98
N PHE A 49 6.66 6.21 1.90
CA PHE A 49 6.82 7.62 1.60
C PHE A 49 8.28 8.03 1.75
N ARG A 50 8.70 8.97 0.92
CA ARG A 50 10.01 9.57 1.00
C ARG A 50 9.90 11.06 0.81
N ALA A 51 10.52 11.82 1.70
CA ALA A 51 10.65 13.25 1.51
C ALA A 51 11.72 13.53 0.46
N ILE A 52 11.41 14.42 -0.45
CA ILE A 52 12.39 14.91 -1.43
C ILE A 52 13.14 16.05 -0.75
N LEU A 53 14.45 15.83 -0.52
CA LEU A 53 15.31 16.76 0.19
C LEU A 53 16.36 17.37 -0.73
N ASP A 54 16.95 18.46 -0.29
CA ASP A 54 17.85 19.31 -1.07
C ASP A 54 19.03 18.57 -1.70
N GLY A 55 19.54 17.53 -1.06
CA GLY A 55 20.69 16.81 -1.56
C GLY A 55 20.44 15.99 -2.81
N GLN A 56 19.18 15.86 -3.23
CA GLN A 56 18.77 15.01 -4.35
C GLN A 56 18.25 15.79 -5.55
N ILE A 57 18.04 17.08 -5.39
CA ILE A 57 17.45 17.95 -6.40
C ILE A 57 18.19 19.30 -6.37
N ASP A 58 17.87 20.17 -7.32
CA ASP A 58 18.43 21.52 -7.36
C ASP A 58 18.00 22.30 -6.11
N PRO A 59 18.95 22.71 -5.22
CA PRO A 59 18.61 23.44 -4.01
C PRO A 59 18.06 24.84 -4.27
N ASN A 60 18.17 25.33 -5.52
CA ASN A 60 17.62 26.62 -5.91
C ASN A 60 16.19 26.54 -6.42
N ASP A 61 15.64 25.34 -6.51
CA ASP A 61 14.27 25.11 -6.99
C ASP A 61 13.44 24.42 -5.91
N PRO A 62 12.83 25.18 -4.97
CA PRO A 62 12.02 24.60 -3.90
C PRO A 62 10.73 23.92 -4.42
N SER A 63 10.33 24.14 -5.67
CA SER A 63 9.18 23.44 -6.23
C SER A 63 9.42 21.94 -6.37
N GLN A 64 10.67 21.49 -6.30
CA GLN A 64 11.03 20.08 -6.33
C GLN A 64 10.97 19.43 -4.95
N LEU A 65 10.78 20.21 -3.89
CA LEU A 65 10.59 19.67 -2.55
C LEU A 65 9.21 19.07 -2.40
N GLY A 66 9.08 18.10 -1.53
CA GLY A 66 7.78 17.50 -1.26
C GLY A 66 7.89 16.07 -0.76
N VAL A 67 6.79 15.33 -0.92
CA VAL A 67 6.67 13.92 -0.54
C VAL A 67 6.34 13.11 -1.78
N VAL A 68 6.99 11.97 -1.93
CA VAL A 68 6.73 11.05 -3.03
C VAL A 68 6.49 9.66 -2.48
N VAL A 69 5.61 8.91 -3.15
CA VAL A 69 5.46 7.49 -2.88
C VAL A 69 6.58 6.76 -3.60
N GLU A 70 7.50 6.20 -2.83
CA GLU A 70 8.65 5.50 -3.38
C GLU A 70 8.28 4.13 -3.89
N ASP A 71 7.42 3.42 -3.15
CA ASP A 71 6.99 2.07 -3.51
C ASP A 71 5.74 1.71 -2.72
N ILE A 72 5.06 0.66 -3.16
CA ILE A 72 3.98 0.02 -2.41
C ILE A 72 4.45 -1.38 -2.08
N VAL A 73 4.59 -1.68 -0.79
CA VAL A 73 5.17 -2.93 -0.32
C VAL A 73 4.14 -3.79 0.40
N GLU A 74 4.35 -5.09 0.38
CA GLU A 74 3.55 -6.02 1.14
C GLU A 74 4.02 -6.02 2.59
N VAL A 75 3.09 -5.76 3.52
CA VAL A 75 3.38 -5.69 4.96
C VAL A 75 2.62 -6.72 5.77
N GLY A 76 1.72 -7.48 5.12
CA GLY A 76 0.98 -8.55 5.78
C GLY A 76 1.90 -9.70 6.17
N GLY A 77 1.52 -10.41 7.21
CA GLY A 77 2.19 -11.65 7.59
C GLY A 77 1.77 -12.81 6.70
N PRO A 78 2.15 -14.05 7.06
CA PRO A 78 1.74 -15.23 6.32
C PRO A 78 0.22 -15.36 6.30
N ALA A 79 -0.32 -16.00 5.26
CA ALA A 79 -1.74 -16.22 5.11
C ALA A 79 -2.29 -17.04 6.29
N ARG A 80 -3.49 -16.69 6.74
CA ARG A 80 -4.18 -17.48 7.77
C ARG A 80 -4.79 -18.72 7.15
N GLN A 81 -4.53 -19.86 7.74
CA GLN A 81 -5.12 -21.13 7.34
C GLN A 81 -6.38 -21.39 8.15
N GLU A 82 -7.48 -21.68 7.49
CA GLU A 82 -8.75 -21.99 8.14
C GLU A 82 -9.29 -23.31 7.57
N PHE A 83 -9.71 -24.21 8.45
CA PHE A 83 -10.30 -25.46 8.04
C PHE A 83 -11.78 -25.25 7.69
N ASN A 84 -12.09 -25.37 6.41
CA ASN A 84 -13.47 -25.27 5.90
C ASN A 84 -13.62 -26.11 4.63
N PRO A 85 -13.78 -27.44 4.79
CA PRO A 85 -13.84 -28.35 3.63
C PRO A 85 -15.06 -28.15 2.75
N ALA A 86 -16.11 -27.48 3.26
CA ALA A 86 -17.30 -27.19 2.48
C ALA A 86 -17.15 -25.98 1.57
N HIS A 87 -16.07 -25.22 1.71
CA HIS A 87 -15.85 -24.02 0.91
C HIS A 87 -15.44 -24.41 -0.52
N PRO A 88 -15.98 -23.73 -1.57
CA PRO A 88 -15.63 -24.07 -2.96
C PRO A 88 -14.13 -23.92 -3.27
N LEU A 89 -13.42 -23.09 -2.53
CA LEU A 89 -11.98 -22.84 -2.73
C LEU A 89 -11.11 -23.63 -1.76
N ALA A 90 -11.68 -24.57 -0.97
CA ALA A 90 -10.89 -25.41 -0.08
C ALA A 90 -9.92 -26.28 -0.89
N ASP A 91 -8.71 -26.46 -0.34
CA ASP A 91 -7.71 -27.33 -0.95
C ASP A 91 -8.04 -28.81 -0.73
N GLU A 92 -7.12 -29.69 -1.14
CA GLU A 92 -7.31 -31.15 -1.01
C GLU A 92 -7.47 -31.59 0.45
N ASN A 93 -6.90 -30.82 1.38
CA ASN A 93 -6.95 -31.11 2.82
C ASN A 93 -8.12 -30.41 3.52
N GLY A 94 -8.92 -29.62 2.79
CA GLY A 94 -10.07 -28.90 3.34
C GLY A 94 -9.73 -27.56 3.95
N TYR A 95 -8.60 -26.96 3.60
CA TYR A 95 -8.18 -25.67 4.11
C TYR A 95 -8.36 -24.55 3.10
N ILE A 96 -8.70 -23.39 3.61
CA ILE A 96 -8.71 -22.12 2.86
C ILE A 96 -7.71 -21.17 3.48
N TYR A 97 -7.29 -20.18 2.69
CA TYR A 97 -6.27 -19.22 3.11
C TYR A 97 -6.81 -17.81 2.98
N LYS A 98 -6.61 -17.02 4.01
CA LYS A 98 -7.07 -15.62 4.11
C LYS A 98 -5.91 -14.69 4.47
N PRO A 99 -6.04 -13.39 4.19
CA PRO A 99 -5.03 -12.40 4.59
C PRO A 99 -4.76 -12.37 6.08
#